data_463c1a06e6cd5cca79645818c20ebf6a
#
_entry.id   463c1a06e6cd5cca79645818c20ebf6a
#
_cell.length_a   1.000
_cell.length_b   1.000
_cell.length_c   1.000
_cell.angle_alpha   90.00
_cell.angle_beta   90.00
_cell.angle_gamma   90.00
#
_symmetry.space_group_name_H-M   'P 1'
#
loop_
_entity.id
_entity.type
_entity.pdbx_description
1 polymer ?
#
loop_
_entity_poly.entity_id
_entity_poly.type
_entity_poly.pdbx_seq_one_letter_code
_entity_poly.pdbx_strand_id
1 'polypeptide(L)'
;MSTTLPAQAAEVAANNTRDIVSIALEHKPGASSVVVWDGGSELSRGLTEAYRTSLPEADFIEFSGAQREEILGAFERLSPGDLVVMIQSTSFRLDAFRIRIELFNRSLKVIEHPHLARMCGEEALTYIDALAYDPDYFRGVGHALKARLDEAAVGVVESEEERLTFPAGFEAAKVNIGDYTGMKNTGGQFPIGEVFTESKNLEAVHGSLVISFFGDTSFNLNRPPHPIALVIEEGRVTGTKNSTDEFDEVLANIRRDDGEVWLRELGLGLN
;
A
#
# COMPACT_ATOMS: atom_id res chain seq x y z
N MET A 1 3.24 -27.35 -10.51
CA MET A 1 2.55 -26.08 -10.81
C MET A 1 3.54 -25.21 -11.54
N SER A 2 3.11 -24.44 -12.55
CA SER A 2 4.01 -23.53 -13.29
C SER A 2 4.64 -22.55 -12.31
N THR A 3 5.94 -22.33 -12.42
CA THR A 3 6.70 -21.42 -11.52
C THR A 3 6.82 -20.01 -12.11
N THR A 4 6.09 -19.73 -13.19
CA THR A 4 6.16 -18.47 -13.94
C THR A 4 4.77 -17.96 -14.26
N LEU A 5 4.60 -16.64 -14.24
CA LEU A 5 3.36 -15.97 -14.66
C LEU A 5 2.95 -16.38 -16.07
N PRO A 6 1.63 -16.42 -16.39
CA PRO A 6 1.16 -16.55 -17.76
C PRO A 6 1.76 -15.47 -18.66
N ALA A 7 2.07 -15.79 -19.92
CA ALA A 7 2.76 -14.86 -20.84
C ALA A 7 2.05 -13.50 -20.97
N GLN A 8 0.71 -13.50 -21.04
CA GLN A 8 -0.08 -12.27 -21.09
C GLN A 8 0.08 -11.44 -19.81
N ALA A 9 0.05 -12.06 -18.63
CA ALA A 9 0.24 -11.35 -17.36
C ALA A 9 1.67 -10.79 -17.21
N ALA A 10 2.67 -11.51 -17.73
CA ALA A 10 4.05 -11.02 -17.75
C ALA A 10 4.21 -9.77 -18.64
N GLU A 11 3.53 -9.73 -19.80
CA GLU A 11 3.51 -8.55 -20.66
C GLU A 11 2.81 -7.36 -20.00
N VAL A 12 1.66 -7.58 -19.37
CA VAL A 12 0.94 -6.55 -18.59
C VAL A 12 1.81 -6.02 -17.46
N ALA A 13 2.47 -6.90 -16.69
CA ALA A 13 3.38 -6.50 -15.62
C ALA A 13 4.53 -5.64 -16.14
N ALA A 14 5.14 -6.00 -17.27
CA ALA A 14 6.24 -5.22 -17.86
C ALA A 14 5.78 -3.83 -18.34
N ASN A 15 4.57 -3.71 -18.89
CA ASN A 15 4.01 -2.43 -19.28
C ASN A 15 3.69 -1.56 -18.03
N ASN A 16 3.01 -2.13 -17.05
CA ASN A 16 2.63 -1.41 -15.83
C ASN A 16 3.87 -0.94 -15.05
N THR A 17 4.89 -1.78 -14.88
CA THR A 17 6.13 -1.37 -14.20
C THR A 17 6.87 -0.27 -14.96
N ARG A 18 6.85 -0.28 -16.30
CA ARG A 18 7.41 0.81 -17.12
C ARG A 18 6.69 2.13 -16.86
N ASP A 19 5.35 2.11 -16.82
CA ASP A 19 4.54 3.31 -16.61
C ASP A 19 4.72 3.84 -15.16
N ILE A 20 4.78 2.97 -14.16
CA ILE A 20 5.13 3.34 -12.79
C ILE A 20 6.48 4.05 -12.74
N VAL A 21 7.51 3.47 -13.33
CA VAL A 21 8.87 4.03 -13.33
C VAL A 21 8.93 5.36 -14.07
N SER A 22 8.35 5.42 -15.27
CA SER A 22 8.51 6.58 -16.17
C SER A 22 7.51 7.70 -15.91
N ILE A 23 6.25 7.36 -15.55
CA ILE A 23 5.16 8.34 -15.42
C ILE A 23 4.92 8.67 -13.94
N ALA A 24 4.70 7.65 -13.07
CA ALA A 24 4.41 7.93 -11.66
C ALA A 24 5.64 8.44 -10.92
N LEU A 25 6.79 7.78 -11.05
CA LEU A 25 8.04 8.18 -10.38
C LEU A 25 8.86 9.20 -11.19
N GLU A 26 8.53 9.43 -12.45
CA GLU A 26 9.30 10.32 -13.34
C GLU A 26 10.81 10.01 -13.27
N HIS A 27 11.14 8.70 -13.24
CA HIS A 27 12.53 8.26 -13.19
C HIS A 27 13.18 8.49 -14.54
N LYS A 28 14.28 9.25 -14.55
CA LYS A 28 14.90 9.70 -15.79
C LYS A 28 15.76 8.58 -16.42
N PRO A 29 15.75 8.44 -17.75
CA PRO A 29 16.70 7.57 -18.44
C PRO A 29 18.15 7.92 -18.05
N GLY A 30 18.95 6.90 -17.71
CA GLY A 30 20.34 7.05 -17.32
C GLY A 30 20.55 7.42 -15.84
N ALA A 31 19.51 7.65 -15.05
CA ALA A 31 19.63 7.70 -13.60
C ALA A 31 19.81 6.28 -13.04
N SER A 32 20.56 6.17 -11.95
CA SER A 32 20.88 4.88 -11.35
C SER A 32 19.66 4.24 -10.67
N SER A 33 19.60 2.92 -10.69
CA SER A 33 18.56 2.16 -9.99
C SER A 33 19.10 0.86 -9.41
N VAL A 34 18.59 0.50 -8.25
CA VAL A 34 18.86 -0.76 -7.57
C VAL A 34 17.54 -1.48 -7.33
N VAL A 35 17.46 -2.75 -7.71
CA VAL A 35 16.31 -3.63 -7.47
C VAL A 35 16.73 -4.71 -6.49
N VAL A 36 16.19 -4.66 -5.28
CA VAL A 36 16.36 -5.73 -4.28
C VAL A 36 15.14 -6.62 -4.32
N TRP A 37 15.34 -7.91 -4.54
CA TRP A 37 14.26 -8.86 -4.78
C TRP A 37 14.48 -10.19 -4.08
N ASP A 38 13.42 -10.98 -3.93
CA ASP A 38 13.49 -12.39 -3.57
C ASP A 38 12.63 -13.25 -4.51
N GLY A 39 12.99 -14.53 -4.62
CA GLY A 39 12.30 -15.51 -5.43
C GLY A 39 11.25 -16.32 -4.69
N GLY A 40 10.80 -15.90 -3.50
CA GLY A 40 9.96 -16.70 -2.60
C GLY A 40 8.53 -16.94 -3.09
N SER A 41 8.04 -16.16 -4.06
CA SER A 41 6.71 -16.35 -4.66
C SER A 41 6.74 -16.28 -6.19
N GLU A 42 5.67 -16.76 -6.84
CA GLU A 42 5.50 -16.62 -8.29
C GLU A 42 5.41 -15.15 -8.69
N LEU A 43 4.64 -14.37 -7.94
CA LEU A 43 4.46 -12.95 -8.20
C LEU A 43 5.75 -12.15 -8.00
N SER A 44 6.56 -12.45 -6.97
CA SER A 44 7.84 -11.76 -6.78
C SER A 44 8.82 -12.03 -7.92
N ARG A 45 8.91 -13.29 -8.40
CA ARG A 45 9.72 -13.62 -9.59
C ARG A 45 9.21 -12.92 -10.85
N GLY A 46 7.88 -12.93 -11.07
CA GLY A 46 7.27 -12.31 -12.24
C GLY A 46 7.48 -10.79 -12.29
N LEU A 47 7.32 -10.11 -11.16
CA LEU A 47 7.61 -8.67 -11.06
C LEU A 47 9.10 -8.38 -11.24
N THR A 48 9.99 -9.23 -10.75
CA THR A 48 11.43 -9.07 -10.98
C THR A 48 11.76 -9.09 -12.47
N GLU A 49 11.19 -10.00 -13.23
CA GLU A 49 11.38 -10.04 -14.70
C GLU A 49 10.74 -8.84 -15.40
N ALA A 50 9.59 -8.35 -14.92
CA ALA A 50 8.98 -7.12 -15.40
C ALA A 50 9.91 -5.90 -15.19
N TYR A 51 10.53 -5.79 -14.01
CA TYR A 51 11.50 -4.74 -13.73
C TYR A 51 12.81 -4.90 -14.51
N ARG A 52 13.26 -6.13 -14.80
CA ARG A 52 14.41 -6.34 -15.73
C ARG A 52 14.13 -5.76 -17.12
N THR A 53 12.88 -5.84 -17.55
CA THR A 53 12.45 -5.24 -18.83
C THR A 53 12.36 -3.71 -18.75
N SER A 54 11.84 -3.17 -17.65
CA SER A 54 11.61 -1.73 -17.46
C SER A 54 12.87 -0.96 -17.06
N LEU A 55 13.80 -1.61 -16.39
CA LEU A 55 15.06 -1.07 -15.85
C LEU A 55 16.25 -1.96 -16.23
N PRO A 56 16.58 -2.10 -17.53
CA PRO A 56 17.62 -3.03 -17.99
C PRO A 56 19.03 -2.71 -17.46
N GLU A 57 19.30 -1.46 -17.06
CA GLU A 57 20.59 -1.00 -16.52
C GLU A 57 20.64 -1.03 -14.98
N ALA A 58 19.57 -1.48 -14.30
CA ALA A 58 19.53 -1.53 -12.84
C ALA A 58 20.46 -2.62 -12.27
N ASP A 59 20.98 -2.36 -11.08
CA ASP A 59 21.69 -3.37 -10.28
C ASP A 59 20.67 -4.27 -9.56
N PHE A 60 20.62 -5.56 -9.90
CA PHE A 60 19.66 -6.53 -9.34
C PHE A 60 20.33 -7.37 -8.27
N ILE A 61 19.88 -7.23 -7.01
CA ILE A 61 20.43 -7.93 -5.84
C ILE A 61 19.38 -8.88 -5.27
N GLU A 62 19.68 -10.18 -5.22
CA GLU A 62 18.81 -11.16 -4.58
C GLU A 62 19.01 -11.11 -3.05
N PHE A 63 17.96 -10.73 -2.33
CA PHE A 63 18.01 -10.49 -0.88
C PHE A 63 18.46 -11.71 -0.08
N SER A 64 18.00 -12.90 -0.43
CA SER A 64 18.31 -14.14 0.29
C SER A 64 19.76 -14.61 0.13
N GLY A 65 20.42 -14.22 -0.96
CA GLY A 65 21.80 -14.58 -1.26
C GLY A 65 22.84 -13.51 -0.92
N ALA A 66 22.40 -12.27 -0.74
CA ALA A 66 23.28 -11.13 -0.51
C ALA A 66 23.62 -10.95 0.98
N GLN A 67 24.81 -10.45 1.25
CA GLN A 67 25.16 -9.97 2.59
C GLN A 67 24.58 -8.58 2.82
N ARG A 68 24.27 -8.27 4.08
CA ARG A 68 23.71 -6.95 4.46
C ARG A 68 24.56 -5.78 3.94
N GLU A 69 25.86 -5.89 4.06
CA GLU A 69 26.84 -4.89 3.63
C GLU A 69 26.83 -4.66 2.11
N GLU A 70 26.52 -5.69 1.33
CA GLU A 70 26.36 -5.60 -0.12
C GLU A 70 25.13 -4.75 -0.50
N ILE A 71 23.99 -5.01 0.14
CA ILE A 71 22.76 -4.25 -0.09
C ILE A 71 22.94 -2.80 0.34
N LEU A 72 23.48 -2.56 1.54
CA LEU A 72 23.71 -1.20 2.02
C LEU A 72 24.73 -0.46 1.16
N GLY A 73 25.82 -1.12 0.74
CA GLY A 73 26.81 -0.55 -0.16
C GLY A 73 26.25 -0.23 -1.54
N ALA A 74 25.27 -1.01 -2.05
CA ALA A 74 24.55 -0.65 -3.27
C ALA A 74 23.73 0.63 -3.08
N PHE A 75 23.01 0.76 -1.97
CA PHE A 75 22.27 1.98 -1.67
C PHE A 75 23.20 3.20 -1.48
N GLU A 76 24.37 3.02 -0.87
CA GLU A 76 25.36 4.10 -0.65
C GLU A 76 25.89 4.71 -1.94
N ARG A 77 25.94 3.94 -3.02
CA ARG A 77 26.38 4.43 -4.34
C ARG A 77 25.34 5.32 -5.04
N LEU A 78 24.08 5.31 -4.57
CA LEU A 78 23.01 6.09 -5.16
C LEU A 78 23.06 7.55 -4.74
N SER A 79 22.65 8.42 -5.65
CA SER A 79 22.49 9.86 -5.48
C SER A 79 21.02 10.26 -5.31
N PRO A 80 20.72 11.43 -4.72
CA PRO A 80 19.35 11.93 -4.65
C PRO A 80 18.63 11.89 -6.00
N GLY A 81 17.42 11.32 -6.03
CA GLY A 81 16.62 11.13 -7.25
C GLY A 81 16.82 9.79 -7.96
N ASP A 82 17.84 8.99 -7.58
CA ASP A 82 17.98 7.61 -8.02
C ASP A 82 16.89 6.72 -7.41
N LEU A 83 16.67 5.53 -7.99
CA LEU A 83 15.55 4.65 -7.68
C LEU A 83 15.99 3.39 -6.92
N VAL A 84 15.23 3.04 -5.89
CA VAL A 84 15.29 1.72 -5.26
C VAL A 84 13.94 1.04 -5.41
N VAL A 85 13.94 -0.19 -5.93
CA VAL A 85 12.78 -1.07 -6.00
C VAL A 85 13.00 -2.24 -5.04
N MET A 86 12.01 -2.52 -4.20
CA MET A 86 12.01 -3.66 -3.27
C MET A 86 10.87 -4.61 -3.61
N ILE A 87 11.18 -5.82 -4.06
CA ILE A 87 10.21 -6.85 -4.46
C ILE A 87 10.28 -7.98 -3.44
N GLN A 88 9.28 -8.06 -2.57
CA GLN A 88 9.34 -8.83 -1.33
C GLN A 88 8.23 -9.88 -1.29
N SER A 89 8.59 -11.15 -1.29
CA SER A 89 7.61 -12.23 -1.01
C SER A 89 7.09 -12.16 0.42
N THR A 90 7.96 -11.78 1.36
CA THR A 90 7.64 -11.40 2.74
C THR A 90 8.08 -9.96 2.99
N SER A 91 8.49 -9.57 4.18
CA SER A 91 9.09 -8.26 4.45
C SER A 91 10.59 -8.38 4.57
N PHE A 92 11.34 -7.55 3.86
CA PHE A 92 12.78 -7.43 4.07
C PHE A 92 13.06 -6.74 5.40
N ARG A 93 13.89 -7.37 6.21
CA ARG A 93 14.38 -6.79 7.46
C ARG A 93 15.89 -6.80 7.45
N LEU A 94 16.47 -5.62 7.54
CA LEU A 94 17.89 -5.41 7.81
C LEU A 94 18.02 -4.92 9.26
N ASP A 95 17.90 -5.85 10.21
CA ASP A 95 17.83 -5.58 11.65
C ASP A 95 16.63 -4.68 12.04
N ALA A 96 16.83 -3.72 12.96
CA ALA A 96 15.85 -2.71 13.34
C ALA A 96 15.65 -1.59 12.29
N PHE A 97 16.27 -1.72 11.14
CA PHE A 97 16.36 -0.67 10.14
C PHE A 97 15.09 -0.61 9.29
N ARG A 98 14.43 0.54 9.30
CA ARG A 98 13.31 0.81 8.40
C ARG A 98 13.84 1.27 7.06
N ILE A 99 14.18 0.33 6.18
CA ILE A 99 14.84 0.58 4.88
C ILE A 99 14.19 1.74 4.12
N ARG A 100 12.88 1.72 3.93
CA ARG A 100 12.15 2.76 3.18
C ARG A 100 12.34 4.16 3.76
N ILE A 101 12.30 4.30 5.10
CA ILE A 101 12.45 5.61 5.76
C ILE A 101 13.86 6.16 5.51
N GLU A 102 14.87 5.31 5.58
CA GLU A 102 16.24 5.72 5.34
C GLU A 102 16.47 6.11 3.88
N LEU A 103 15.92 5.37 2.93
CA LEU A 103 16.00 5.71 1.52
C LEU A 103 15.35 7.07 1.24
N PHE A 104 14.19 7.35 1.83
CA PHE A 104 13.56 8.67 1.74
C PHE A 104 14.36 9.79 2.38
N ASN A 105 15.02 9.54 3.53
CA ASN A 105 15.91 10.52 4.16
C ASN A 105 17.11 10.89 3.27
N ARG A 106 17.48 10.00 2.35
CA ARG A 106 18.50 10.23 1.34
C ARG A 106 17.97 10.81 0.03
N SER A 107 16.68 11.19 -0.01
CA SER A 107 15.98 11.71 -1.17
C SER A 107 16.01 10.75 -2.38
N LEU A 108 16.01 9.45 -2.12
CA LEU A 108 15.87 8.43 -3.15
C LEU A 108 14.38 8.21 -3.46
N LYS A 109 14.10 7.81 -4.70
CA LYS A 109 12.80 7.32 -5.10
C LYS A 109 12.65 5.87 -4.67
N VAL A 110 11.47 5.48 -4.19
CA VAL A 110 11.26 4.13 -3.66
C VAL A 110 9.98 3.52 -4.21
N ILE A 111 10.10 2.31 -4.74
CA ILE A 111 8.97 1.41 -5.04
C ILE A 111 9.09 0.22 -4.10
N GLU A 112 8.04 -0.09 -3.37
CA GLU A 112 7.99 -1.23 -2.48
C GLU A 112 6.78 -2.12 -2.80
N HIS A 113 7.04 -3.39 -3.08
CA HIS A 113 6.04 -4.45 -3.28
C HIS A 113 6.15 -5.45 -2.13
N PRO A 114 5.44 -5.23 -1.00
CA PRO A 114 5.57 -6.09 0.18
C PRO A 114 4.62 -7.29 0.12
N HIS A 115 4.98 -8.37 0.83
CA HIS A 115 4.09 -9.50 1.13
C HIS A 115 3.50 -10.24 -0.08
N LEU A 116 4.21 -10.29 -1.20
CA LEU A 116 3.72 -10.85 -2.46
C LEU A 116 3.42 -12.36 -2.41
N ALA A 117 3.98 -13.10 -1.44
CA ALA A 117 3.68 -14.53 -1.26
C ALA A 117 2.22 -14.80 -0.83
N ARG A 118 1.49 -13.79 -0.40
CA ARG A 118 0.08 -13.90 -0.03
C ARG A 118 -0.86 -13.84 -1.21
N MET A 119 -0.40 -13.29 -2.33
CA MET A 119 -1.18 -13.14 -3.55
C MET A 119 -0.87 -14.30 -4.48
N CYS A 120 -1.79 -15.27 -4.58
CA CYS A 120 -1.64 -16.49 -5.36
C CYS A 120 -2.77 -16.63 -6.39
N GLY A 121 -2.47 -17.25 -7.53
CA GLY A 121 -3.48 -17.53 -8.55
C GLY A 121 -4.12 -16.25 -9.09
N GLU A 122 -5.44 -16.12 -8.98
CA GLU A 122 -6.20 -14.95 -9.46
C GLU A 122 -5.83 -13.66 -8.71
N GLU A 123 -5.47 -13.75 -7.44
CA GLU A 123 -5.04 -12.57 -6.66
C GLU A 123 -3.72 -12.00 -7.19
N ALA A 124 -2.81 -12.85 -7.66
CA ALA A 124 -1.57 -12.39 -8.29
C ALA A 124 -1.85 -11.67 -9.61
N LEU A 125 -2.83 -12.12 -10.40
CA LEU A 125 -3.25 -11.45 -11.63
C LEU A 125 -3.91 -10.10 -11.32
N THR A 126 -4.81 -10.07 -10.33
CA THR A 126 -5.44 -8.84 -9.85
C THR A 126 -4.41 -7.82 -9.36
N TYR A 127 -3.36 -8.29 -8.66
CA TYR A 127 -2.26 -7.42 -8.23
C TYR A 127 -1.53 -6.79 -9.42
N ILE A 128 -1.26 -7.58 -10.47
CA ILE A 128 -0.61 -7.08 -11.70
C ILE A 128 -1.49 -6.04 -12.39
N ASP A 129 -2.78 -6.30 -12.50
CA ASP A 129 -3.74 -5.37 -13.11
C ASP A 129 -3.85 -4.07 -12.30
N ALA A 130 -3.83 -4.16 -10.97
CA ALA A 130 -3.85 -3.01 -10.07
C ALA A 130 -2.56 -2.14 -10.12
N LEU A 131 -1.49 -2.61 -10.76
CA LEU A 131 -0.30 -1.80 -11.05
C LEU A 131 -0.48 -0.87 -12.26
N ALA A 132 -1.58 -0.98 -13.03
CA ALA A 132 -1.85 -0.08 -14.13
C ALA A 132 -1.91 1.36 -13.63
N TYR A 133 -1.27 2.28 -14.34
CA TYR A 133 -1.22 3.69 -13.94
C TYR A 133 -1.70 4.62 -15.04
N ASP A 134 -2.85 5.22 -14.83
CA ASP A 134 -3.40 6.31 -15.64
C ASP A 134 -3.26 7.63 -14.86
N PRO A 135 -2.30 8.51 -15.22
CA PRO A 135 -2.06 9.75 -14.49
C PRO A 135 -3.27 10.69 -14.50
N ASP A 136 -4.05 10.73 -15.57
CA ASP A 136 -5.21 11.62 -15.67
C ASP A 136 -6.30 11.18 -14.68
N TYR A 137 -6.53 9.87 -14.57
CA TYR A 137 -7.47 9.32 -13.62
C TYR A 137 -6.96 9.45 -12.17
N PHE A 138 -5.79 8.88 -11.87
CA PHE A 138 -5.30 8.84 -10.47
C PHE A 138 -5.04 10.22 -9.91
N ARG A 139 -4.33 11.08 -10.64
CA ARG A 139 -4.03 12.45 -10.20
C ARG A 139 -5.30 13.31 -10.20
N GLY A 140 -6.12 13.25 -11.26
CA GLY A 140 -7.33 14.05 -11.39
C GLY A 140 -8.37 13.72 -10.30
N VAL A 141 -8.75 12.46 -10.17
CA VAL A 141 -9.72 12.01 -9.15
C VAL A 141 -9.15 12.16 -7.74
N GLY A 142 -7.89 11.79 -7.53
CA GLY A 142 -7.24 11.88 -6.22
C GLY A 142 -7.18 13.32 -5.69
N HIS A 143 -6.76 14.28 -6.49
CA HIS A 143 -6.77 15.68 -6.07
C HIS A 143 -8.17 16.24 -5.87
N ALA A 144 -9.16 15.84 -6.69
CA ALA A 144 -10.54 16.25 -6.50
C ALA A 144 -11.15 15.70 -5.19
N LEU A 145 -10.86 14.44 -4.85
CA LEU A 145 -11.28 13.84 -3.57
C LEU A 145 -10.58 14.51 -2.39
N LYS A 146 -9.26 14.72 -2.48
CA LYS A 146 -8.52 15.45 -1.45
C LYS A 146 -9.13 16.81 -1.18
N ALA A 147 -9.39 17.61 -2.21
CA ALA A 147 -9.98 18.94 -2.06
C ALA A 147 -11.34 18.89 -1.35
N ARG A 148 -12.19 17.92 -1.70
CA ARG A 148 -13.49 17.72 -1.05
C ARG A 148 -13.37 17.32 0.42
N LEU A 149 -12.43 16.44 0.76
CA LEU A 149 -12.18 16.03 2.14
C LEU A 149 -11.64 17.19 2.97
N ASP A 150 -10.69 17.96 2.43
CA ASP A 150 -10.07 19.10 3.11
C ASP A 150 -11.09 20.21 3.45
N GLU A 151 -12.11 20.40 2.60
CA GLU A 151 -13.17 21.40 2.78
C GLU A 151 -14.38 20.88 3.59
N ALA A 152 -14.48 19.57 3.81
CA ALA A 152 -15.65 18.97 4.44
C ALA A 152 -15.77 19.35 5.93
N ALA A 153 -16.87 19.98 6.29
CA ALA A 153 -17.22 20.26 7.68
C ALA A 153 -17.77 19.03 8.41
N VAL A 154 -18.36 18.11 7.67
CA VAL A 154 -18.94 16.83 8.14
C VAL A 154 -18.66 15.75 7.12
N GLY A 155 -18.30 14.55 7.59
CA GLY A 155 -18.23 13.34 6.78
C GLY A 155 -19.31 12.35 7.19
N VAL A 156 -19.84 11.61 6.21
CA VAL A 156 -20.78 10.51 6.44
C VAL A 156 -20.39 9.34 5.56
N VAL A 157 -20.28 8.15 6.16
CA VAL A 157 -20.14 6.89 5.45
C VAL A 157 -21.45 6.11 5.62
N GLU A 158 -22.08 5.78 4.51
CA GLU A 158 -23.26 4.91 4.47
C GLU A 158 -22.86 3.56 3.91
N SER A 159 -23.15 2.49 4.64
CA SER A 159 -22.89 1.11 4.22
C SER A 159 -24.08 0.24 4.61
N GLU A 160 -24.78 -0.32 3.62
CA GLU A 160 -26.09 -0.94 3.78
C GLU A 160 -27.08 0.02 4.49
N GLU A 161 -27.65 -0.38 5.64
CA GLU A 161 -28.55 0.44 6.43
C GLU A 161 -27.84 1.21 7.58
N GLU A 162 -26.52 1.03 7.70
CA GLU A 162 -25.72 1.61 8.77
C GLU A 162 -25.08 2.95 8.33
N ARG A 163 -24.90 3.84 9.29
CA ARG A 163 -24.36 5.18 9.05
C ARG A 163 -23.34 5.57 10.11
N LEU A 164 -22.13 5.91 9.64
CA LEU A 164 -21.07 6.45 10.47
C LEU A 164 -20.87 7.94 10.17
N THR A 165 -20.78 8.76 11.21
CA THR A 165 -20.67 10.22 11.10
C THR A 165 -19.37 10.73 11.68
N PHE A 166 -18.73 11.64 10.93
CA PHE A 166 -17.53 12.41 11.28
C PHE A 166 -17.93 13.89 11.43
N PRO A 167 -18.44 14.32 12.59
CA PRO A 167 -19.08 15.64 12.73
C PRO A 167 -18.10 16.81 12.77
N ALA A 168 -16.81 16.55 13.00
CA ALA A 168 -15.77 17.58 13.04
C ALA A 168 -15.04 17.80 11.69
N GLY A 169 -15.46 17.09 10.63
CA GLY A 169 -14.72 17.03 9.38
C GLY A 169 -13.40 16.29 9.51
N PHE A 170 -12.48 16.55 8.59
CA PHE A 170 -11.26 15.76 8.43
C PHE A 170 -10.00 16.60 8.53
N GLU A 171 -8.92 16.01 9.01
CA GLU A 171 -7.56 16.51 8.86
C GLU A 171 -7.21 16.64 7.37
N ALA A 172 -6.15 17.41 7.05
CA ALA A 172 -5.70 17.56 5.68
C ALA A 172 -5.40 16.19 5.06
N ALA A 173 -6.18 15.82 4.05
CA ALA A 173 -6.07 14.52 3.41
C ALA A 173 -4.71 14.34 2.74
N LYS A 174 -4.20 13.13 2.79
CA LYS A 174 -2.97 12.67 2.14
C LYS A 174 -3.32 11.86 0.92
N VAL A 175 -2.41 11.81 -0.05
CA VAL A 175 -2.63 11.11 -1.31
C VAL A 175 -1.44 10.21 -1.63
N ASN A 176 -1.74 9.04 -2.21
CA ASN A 176 -0.76 8.17 -2.85
C ASN A 176 -1.28 7.83 -4.27
N ILE A 177 -1.09 8.75 -5.19
CA ILE A 177 -1.71 8.78 -6.53
C ILE A 177 -0.69 8.94 -7.66
N GLY A 178 0.60 8.71 -7.38
CA GLY A 178 1.66 8.87 -8.37
C GLY A 178 1.95 10.34 -8.75
N ASP A 179 1.51 11.29 -7.93
CA ASP A 179 1.93 12.69 -7.97
C ASP A 179 2.70 13.00 -6.68
N TYR A 180 3.99 13.16 -6.83
CA TYR A 180 4.90 13.44 -5.70
C TYR A 180 5.42 14.87 -5.71
N THR A 181 4.81 15.74 -6.51
CA THR A 181 5.19 17.16 -6.63
C THR A 181 5.11 17.85 -5.28
N GLY A 182 6.22 18.45 -4.85
CA GLY A 182 6.31 19.13 -3.55
C GLY A 182 6.36 18.20 -2.33
N MET A 183 6.33 16.88 -2.50
CA MET A 183 6.46 15.92 -1.41
C MET A 183 7.94 15.66 -1.09
N LYS A 184 8.23 15.44 0.21
CA LYS A 184 9.58 15.06 0.66
C LYS A 184 9.95 13.65 0.17
N ASN A 185 8.97 12.75 0.13
CA ASN A 185 9.15 11.35 -0.21
C ASN A 185 8.59 11.10 -1.61
N THR A 186 9.36 10.49 -2.50
CA THR A 186 8.93 10.12 -3.83
C THR A 186 8.76 8.60 -3.93
N GLY A 187 7.53 8.15 -4.12
CA GLY A 187 7.20 6.73 -4.14
C GLY A 187 6.60 6.23 -2.83
N GLY A 188 6.61 4.92 -2.65
CA GLY A 188 6.03 4.24 -1.49
C GLY A 188 5.71 2.78 -1.78
N GLN A 189 4.67 2.27 -1.12
CA GLN A 189 4.13 0.95 -1.40
C GLN A 189 3.24 1.00 -2.65
N PHE A 190 3.33 -0.05 -3.46
CA PHE A 190 2.54 -0.27 -4.67
C PHE A 190 1.72 -1.56 -4.55
N PRO A 191 0.54 -1.64 -5.17
CA PRO A 191 -0.14 -0.63 -6.00
C PRO A 191 -0.44 0.66 -5.26
N ILE A 192 -0.52 1.77 -6.01
CA ILE A 192 -0.94 3.08 -5.51
C ILE A 192 -2.40 3.33 -5.89
N GLY A 193 -2.99 4.40 -5.38
CA GLY A 193 -4.37 4.80 -5.67
C GLY A 193 -5.19 4.96 -4.41
N GLU A 194 -4.76 5.83 -3.51
CA GLU A 194 -5.45 6.08 -2.26
C GLU A 194 -5.45 7.56 -1.89
N VAL A 195 -6.59 8.01 -1.38
CA VAL A 195 -6.74 9.29 -0.66
C VAL A 195 -7.19 8.97 0.75
N PHE A 196 -6.47 9.39 1.77
CA PHE A 196 -6.75 9.02 3.15
C PHE A 196 -6.63 10.19 4.11
N THR A 197 -7.38 10.13 5.19
CA THR A 197 -7.47 11.18 6.21
C THR A 197 -7.90 10.61 7.56
N GLU A 198 -7.85 11.42 8.59
CA GLU A 198 -8.41 11.14 9.92
C GLU A 198 -9.44 12.21 10.29
N SER A 199 -10.32 11.92 11.26
CA SER A 199 -11.19 12.95 11.83
C SER A 199 -10.38 14.00 12.58
N LYS A 200 -10.72 15.29 12.48
CA LYS A 200 -10.15 16.35 13.31
C LYS A 200 -10.43 16.16 14.81
N ASN A 201 -11.50 15.44 15.13
CA ASN A 201 -11.83 15.04 16.48
C ASN A 201 -12.28 13.58 16.47
N LEU A 202 -11.39 12.66 16.82
CA LEU A 202 -11.66 11.24 16.83
C LEU A 202 -12.80 10.88 17.78
N GLU A 203 -12.83 11.49 18.97
CA GLU A 203 -13.86 11.22 19.98
C GLU A 203 -15.26 11.68 19.57
N ALA A 204 -15.40 12.55 18.57
CA ALA A 204 -16.68 12.95 18.05
C ALA A 204 -17.28 11.95 17.05
N VAL A 205 -16.48 11.01 16.52
CA VAL A 205 -16.94 10.02 15.54
C VAL A 205 -17.89 9.03 16.19
N HIS A 206 -19.08 8.85 15.60
CA HIS A 206 -20.11 7.98 16.13
C HIS A 206 -21.01 7.40 15.04
N GLY A 207 -21.68 6.31 15.39
CA GLY A 207 -22.65 5.61 14.52
C GLY A 207 -22.26 4.16 14.31
N SER A 208 -22.55 3.64 13.13
CA SER A 208 -22.24 2.26 12.77
C SER A 208 -21.87 2.15 11.31
N LEU A 209 -21.10 1.12 10.99
CA LEU A 209 -20.77 0.78 9.61
C LEU A 209 -20.66 -0.72 9.42
N VAL A 210 -20.86 -1.17 8.20
CA VAL A 210 -20.72 -2.57 7.81
C VAL A 210 -19.40 -2.77 7.05
N ILE A 211 -18.65 -3.80 7.43
CA ILE A 211 -17.43 -4.23 6.73
C ILE A 211 -17.63 -5.59 6.07
N SER A 212 -17.13 -5.75 4.85
CA SER A 212 -17.18 -7.00 4.08
C SER A 212 -15.86 -7.78 4.14
N PHE A 213 -14.78 -7.13 4.58
CA PHE A 213 -13.43 -7.71 4.66
C PHE A 213 -12.69 -7.13 5.85
N PHE A 214 -11.73 -7.88 6.35
CA PHE A 214 -10.77 -7.39 7.35
C PHE A 214 -9.41 -8.08 7.20
N GLY A 215 -8.34 -7.38 7.57
CA GLY A 215 -7.01 -7.95 7.69
C GLY A 215 -6.78 -8.54 9.08
N ASP A 216 -6.11 -9.67 9.19
CA ASP A 216 -5.66 -10.22 10.46
C ASP A 216 -4.20 -9.84 10.79
N THR A 217 -3.72 -10.25 11.96
CA THR A 217 -2.35 -9.98 12.42
C THR A 217 -1.26 -10.68 11.57
N SER A 218 -1.65 -11.64 10.76
CA SER A 218 -0.81 -12.30 9.76
C SER A 218 -0.91 -11.66 8.39
N PHE A 219 -1.68 -10.57 8.28
CA PHE A 219 -1.99 -9.83 7.07
C PHE A 219 -2.73 -10.66 6.00
N ASN A 220 -3.50 -11.66 6.39
CA ASN A 220 -4.41 -12.32 5.49
C ASN A 220 -5.68 -11.48 5.34
N LEU A 221 -6.24 -11.47 4.13
CA LEU A 221 -7.54 -10.89 3.87
C LEU A 221 -8.62 -11.93 4.23
N ASN A 222 -9.42 -11.60 5.23
CA ASN A 222 -10.54 -12.42 5.68
C ASN A 222 -11.85 -11.93 5.05
N ARG A 223 -12.66 -12.89 4.58
CA ARG A 223 -13.99 -12.65 4.00
C ARG A 223 -15.01 -13.37 4.87
N PRO A 224 -15.67 -12.68 5.82
CA PRO A 224 -16.68 -13.29 6.67
C PRO A 224 -17.89 -13.75 5.84
N PRO A 225 -18.59 -14.81 6.26
CA PRO A 225 -19.76 -15.34 5.52
C PRO A 225 -20.93 -14.33 5.44
N HIS A 226 -20.97 -13.40 6.38
CA HIS A 226 -21.90 -12.26 6.41
C HIS A 226 -21.13 -11.01 6.77
N PRO A 227 -21.50 -9.84 6.21
CA PRO A 227 -20.89 -8.57 6.60
C PRO A 227 -20.99 -8.33 8.11
N ILE A 228 -19.93 -7.79 8.69
CA ILE A 228 -19.86 -7.50 10.13
C ILE A 228 -20.23 -6.03 10.34
N ALA A 229 -21.23 -5.76 11.17
CA ALA A 229 -21.52 -4.38 11.56
C ALA A 229 -20.73 -4.01 12.81
N LEU A 230 -20.11 -2.83 12.76
CA LEU A 230 -19.35 -2.23 13.85
C LEU A 230 -20.17 -1.09 14.46
N VAL A 231 -20.22 -1.02 15.78
CA VAL A 231 -20.78 0.11 16.53
C VAL A 231 -19.64 0.99 16.99
N ILE A 232 -19.73 2.28 16.67
CA ILE A 232 -18.70 3.27 16.97
C ILE A 232 -19.28 4.32 17.91
N GLU A 233 -18.69 4.45 19.08
CA GLU A 233 -19.01 5.48 20.07
C GLU A 233 -17.73 6.17 20.51
N GLU A 234 -17.73 7.49 20.52
CA GLU A 234 -16.56 8.31 20.84
C GLU A 234 -15.28 7.88 20.08
N GLY A 235 -15.44 7.53 18.77
CA GLY A 235 -14.35 7.12 17.91
C GLY A 235 -13.82 5.69 18.14
N ARG A 236 -14.45 4.91 19.02
CA ARG A 236 -14.02 3.57 19.40
C ARG A 236 -15.00 2.52 18.94
N VAL A 237 -14.49 1.35 18.56
CA VAL A 237 -15.33 0.18 18.32
C VAL A 237 -15.78 -0.38 19.67
N THR A 238 -17.05 -0.13 20.00
CA THR A 238 -17.67 -0.56 21.27
C THR A 238 -18.46 -1.85 21.15
N GLY A 239 -18.89 -2.20 19.94
CA GLY A 239 -19.66 -3.43 19.69
C GLY A 239 -19.59 -3.89 18.26
N THR A 240 -20.01 -5.15 18.05
CA THR A 240 -20.10 -5.81 16.75
C THR A 240 -21.40 -6.59 16.63
N LYS A 241 -21.91 -6.75 15.39
CA LYS A 241 -22.98 -7.70 15.06
C LYS A 241 -22.47 -8.59 13.93
N ASN A 242 -22.84 -9.87 13.94
CA ASN A 242 -22.40 -10.89 12.98
C ASN A 242 -20.87 -11.06 12.95
N SER A 243 -20.19 -10.85 14.10
CA SER A 243 -18.74 -11.04 14.21
C SER A 243 -18.36 -12.51 13.99
N THR A 244 -17.09 -12.73 13.63
CA THR A 244 -16.49 -14.07 13.59
C THR A 244 -15.41 -14.18 14.67
N ASP A 245 -15.04 -15.39 15.03
CA ASP A 245 -13.99 -15.64 16.04
C ASP A 245 -12.66 -15.00 15.61
N GLU A 246 -12.35 -15.03 14.31
CA GLU A 246 -11.13 -14.41 13.75
C GLU A 246 -11.15 -12.88 13.87
N PHE A 247 -12.31 -12.24 13.64
CA PHE A 247 -12.42 -10.80 13.81
C PHE A 247 -12.39 -10.39 15.27
N ASP A 248 -13.01 -11.14 16.15
CA ASP A 248 -12.97 -10.91 17.60
C ASP A 248 -11.54 -11.07 18.13
N GLU A 249 -10.73 -11.99 17.59
CA GLU A 249 -9.32 -12.10 17.90
C GLU A 249 -8.52 -10.87 17.45
N VAL A 250 -8.79 -10.33 16.27
CA VAL A 250 -8.16 -9.06 15.80
C VAL A 250 -8.47 -7.93 16.77
N LEU A 251 -9.73 -7.74 17.14
CA LEU A 251 -10.13 -6.70 18.10
C LEU A 251 -9.49 -6.90 19.48
N ALA A 252 -9.41 -8.16 19.95
CA ALA A 252 -8.76 -8.50 21.22
C ALA A 252 -7.25 -8.20 21.19
N ASN A 253 -6.58 -8.48 20.08
CA ASN A 253 -5.17 -8.19 19.89
C ASN A 253 -4.91 -6.67 19.93
N ILE A 254 -5.71 -5.86 19.21
CA ILE A 254 -5.60 -4.40 19.24
C ILE A 254 -5.82 -3.86 20.67
N ARG A 255 -6.88 -4.34 21.36
CA ARG A 255 -7.13 -3.93 22.76
C ARG A 255 -6.00 -4.27 23.72
N ARG A 256 -5.34 -5.41 23.52
CA ARG A 256 -4.18 -5.80 24.35
C ARG A 256 -2.98 -4.88 24.14
N ASP A 257 -2.75 -4.44 22.88
CA ASP A 257 -1.58 -3.67 22.52
C ASP A 257 -1.80 -2.15 22.75
N ASP A 258 -3.00 -1.62 22.42
CA ASP A 258 -3.33 -0.19 22.42
C ASP A 258 -4.37 0.20 23.49
N GLY A 259 -4.95 -0.76 24.22
CA GLY A 259 -5.99 -0.53 25.23
C GLY A 259 -7.40 -0.46 24.64
N GLU A 260 -7.59 0.23 23.54
CA GLU A 260 -8.86 0.46 22.87
C GLU A 260 -8.73 0.30 21.34
N VAL A 261 -9.87 0.03 20.69
CA VAL A 261 -9.91 -0.07 19.21
C VAL A 261 -10.42 1.24 18.64
N TRP A 262 -9.52 2.09 18.20
CA TRP A 262 -9.83 3.38 17.59
C TRP A 262 -10.14 3.24 16.10
N LEU A 263 -11.14 3.98 15.64
CA LEU A 263 -11.36 4.22 14.22
C LEU A 263 -10.51 5.42 13.80
N ARG A 264 -9.31 5.15 13.27
CA ARG A 264 -8.33 6.19 12.99
C ARG A 264 -8.43 6.75 11.58
N GLU A 265 -8.26 5.93 10.60
CA GLU A 265 -8.09 6.35 9.22
C GLU A 265 -9.33 6.04 8.37
N LEU A 266 -9.71 6.99 7.53
CA LEU A 266 -10.65 6.81 6.42
C LEU A 266 -9.86 6.85 5.12
N GLY A 267 -9.79 5.73 4.42
CA GLY A 267 -9.16 5.59 3.11
C GLY A 267 -10.18 5.45 1.99
N LEU A 268 -9.92 6.12 0.88
CA LEU A 268 -10.71 6.04 -0.35
C LEU A 268 -9.82 5.45 -1.44
N GLY A 269 -10.04 4.17 -1.78
CA GLY A 269 -9.32 3.48 -2.85
C GLY A 269 -9.76 3.94 -4.23
N LEU A 270 -8.80 4.05 -5.16
CA LEU A 270 -9.00 4.42 -6.56
C LEU A 270 -8.78 3.25 -7.52
N ASN A 271 -8.25 2.13 -7.01
CA ASN A 271 -8.03 0.89 -7.77
C ASN A 271 -9.26 0.01 -7.77
#